data_cca2666eaf5920de3503312d787f247e
#
_entry.id   cca2666eaf5920de3503312d787f247e
#
_cell.length_a   1.000
_cell.length_b   1.000
_cell.length_c   1.000
_cell.angle_alpha   90.00
_cell.angle_beta   90.00
_cell.angle_gamma   90.00
#
_symmetry.space_group_name_H-M   'P 1'
#
loop_
_entity.id
_entity.type
_entity.pdbx_description
1 polymer ?
#
loop_
_entity_poly.entity_id
_entity_poly.type
_entity_poly.pdbx_seq_one_letter_code
_entity_poly.pdbx_strand_id
1 'polypeptide(L)'
;MRQEACLTANKSLEVEASDRAPDATVREGEMEGVLHVVGELGFRGASVRAVLEYSGGHRKQFYDHFESLEDCFRQAYAAWIERLGVDLLEATLTAGGWQASVRAGLVRLFEFVSERPAIARSLFIEVQVAGGDALAEHDAAVDRLAGALDSVRAEIDADDAPPEATGLFVVGGVEACVCDVLAAGETSRIWNALPELMHMVAGSYLGKEAAEEAFEDAQAFLERDRAELGGESR
;
A
#
# COMPACT_ATOMS: atom_id res chain seq x y z
N MET A 1 24.45 -21.05 44.63
CA MET A 1 23.13 -21.53 44.18
C MET A 1 22.23 -20.46 43.51
N ARG A 2 22.16 -19.19 43.97
CA ARG A 2 21.33 -18.16 43.33
C ARG A 2 21.98 -17.53 42.06
N GLN A 3 23.31 -17.57 41.97
CA GLN A 3 24.04 -16.97 40.85
C GLN A 3 24.07 -17.84 39.59
N GLU A 4 24.04 -19.16 39.75
CA GLU A 4 24.02 -20.13 38.63
C GLU A 4 22.62 -20.20 37.94
N ALA A 5 21.53 -20.01 38.72
CA ALA A 5 20.17 -19.98 38.19
C ALA A 5 19.92 -18.73 37.33
N CYS A 6 20.57 -17.61 37.65
CA CYS A 6 20.43 -16.36 36.87
C CYS A 6 21.20 -16.42 35.53
N LEU A 7 22.36 -17.09 35.50
CA LEU A 7 23.17 -17.28 34.29
C LEU A 7 22.53 -18.25 33.30
N THR A 8 21.86 -19.30 33.78
CA THR A 8 21.12 -20.24 32.91
C THR A 8 19.85 -19.63 32.33
N ALA A 9 19.11 -18.80 33.10
CA ALA A 9 17.94 -18.11 32.62
C ALA A 9 18.28 -17.06 31.54
N ASN A 10 19.39 -16.33 31.73
CA ASN A 10 19.83 -15.32 30.74
C ASN A 10 20.33 -15.98 29.44
N LYS A 11 21.01 -17.11 29.53
CA LYS A 11 21.50 -17.88 28.39
C LYS A 11 20.34 -18.51 27.58
N SER A 12 19.26 -18.93 28.25
CA SER A 12 18.05 -19.44 27.60
C SER A 12 17.29 -18.31 26.85
N LEU A 13 17.23 -17.11 27.44
CA LEU A 13 16.60 -15.94 26.78
C LEU A 13 17.43 -15.44 25.61
N GLU A 14 18.76 -15.48 25.66
CA GLU A 14 19.63 -15.12 24.54
C GLU A 14 19.58 -16.13 23.38
N VAL A 15 19.43 -17.43 23.67
CA VAL A 15 19.26 -18.48 22.66
C VAL A 15 17.89 -18.38 22.00
N GLU A 16 16.81 -18.12 22.76
CA GLU A 16 15.47 -17.93 22.20
C GLU A 16 15.35 -16.64 21.35
N ALA A 17 16.07 -15.58 21.71
CA ALA A 17 16.11 -14.34 20.92
C ALA A 17 16.94 -14.50 19.62
N SER A 18 18.01 -15.29 19.66
CA SER A 18 18.87 -15.57 18.50
C SER A 18 18.23 -16.51 17.48
N ASP A 19 17.36 -17.44 17.92
CA ASP A 19 16.62 -18.33 17.02
C ASP A 19 15.36 -17.66 16.40
N ARG A 20 14.78 -16.67 17.08
CA ARG A 20 13.58 -15.96 16.58
C ARG A 20 13.88 -14.97 15.46
N ALA A 21 15.02 -14.32 15.48
CA ALA A 21 15.35 -13.31 14.46
C ALA A 21 15.51 -13.90 13.04
N PRO A 22 16.20 -15.04 12.82
CA PRO A 22 16.25 -15.69 11.49
C PRO A 22 14.89 -16.20 11.02
N ASP A 23 14.06 -16.73 11.92
CA ASP A 23 12.74 -17.29 11.61
C ASP A 23 11.74 -16.20 11.20
N ALA A 24 11.71 -15.07 11.90
CA ALA A 24 10.90 -13.92 11.54
C ALA A 24 11.29 -13.36 10.17
N THR A 25 12.57 -13.27 9.86
CA THR A 25 13.06 -12.77 8.55
C THR A 25 12.68 -13.72 7.41
N VAL A 26 12.73 -15.03 7.64
CA VAL A 26 12.31 -16.03 6.64
C VAL A 26 10.81 -15.94 6.40
N ARG A 27 10.01 -15.85 7.45
CA ARG A 27 8.56 -15.69 7.35
C ARG A 27 8.17 -14.40 6.60
N GLU A 28 8.84 -13.29 6.85
CA GLU A 28 8.66 -12.04 6.11
C GLU A 28 9.01 -12.21 4.63
N GLY A 29 10.09 -12.90 4.30
CA GLY A 29 10.48 -13.22 2.93
C GLY A 29 9.45 -14.10 2.21
N GLU A 30 8.83 -15.07 2.91
CA GLU A 30 7.74 -15.89 2.38
C GLU A 30 6.47 -15.06 2.13
N MET A 31 6.14 -14.13 3.03
CA MET A 31 5.01 -13.19 2.88
C MET A 31 5.23 -12.22 1.70
N GLU A 32 6.42 -11.67 1.53
CA GLU A 32 6.74 -10.85 0.36
C GLU A 32 6.70 -11.70 -0.91
N GLY A 33 7.26 -12.92 -0.85
CA GLY A 33 7.29 -13.87 -1.95
C GLY A 33 5.89 -14.27 -2.44
N VAL A 34 4.93 -14.52 -1.56
CA VAL A 34 3.58 -14.87 -1.99
C VAL A 34 2.89 -13.73 -2.71
N LEU A 35 3.03 -12.49 -2.24
CA LEU A 35 2.48 -11.32 -2.93
C LEU A 35 3.14 -11.09 -4.29
N HIS A 36 4.48 -11.22 -4.35
CA HIS A 36 5.20 -11.11 -5.62
C HIS A 36 4.73 -12.17 -6.63
N VAL A 37 4.71 -13.44 -6.22
CA VAL A 37 4.32 -14.58 -7.08
C VAL A 37 2.86 -14.47 -7.53
N VAL A 38 1.97 -14.08 -6.63
CA VAL A 38 0.54 -13.86 -6.96
C VAL A 38 0.40 -12.71 -7.96
N GLY A 39 1.14 -11.61 -7.80
CA GLY A 39 1.12 -10.51 -8.74
C GLY A 39 1.62 -10.86 -10.14
N GLU A 40 2.63 -11.73 -10.24
CA GLU A 40 3.20 -12.16 -11.52
C GLU A 40 2.36 -13.25 -12.22
N LEU A 41 1.88 -14.24 -11.49
CA LEU A 41 1.24 -15.44 -12.03
C LEU A 41 -0.30 -15.44 -11.90
N GLY A 42 -0.86 -14.48 -11.19
CA GLY A 42 -2.24 -14.50 -10.73
C GLY A 42 -2.46 -15.43 -9.53
N PHE A 43 -3.47 -15.15 -8.71
CA PHE A 43 -3.78 -15.93 -7.50
C PHE A 43 -3.96 -17.43 -7.82
N ARG A 44 -4.65 -17.75 -8.92
CA ARG A 44 -4.90 -19.14 -9.34
C ARG A 44 -3.68 -19.84 -9.91
N GLY A 45 -2.69 -19.10 -10.41
CA GLY A 45 -1.45 -19.62 -10.98
C GLY A 45 -0.33 -19.77 -9.95
N ALA A 46 -0.47 -19.15 -8.78
CA ALA A 46 0.53 -19.18 -7.72
C ALA A 46 0.63 -20.57 -7.06
N SER A 47 1.81 -20.88 -6.53
CA SER A 47 2.07 -22.14 -5.82
C SER A 47 3.12 -21.93 -4.72
N VAL A 48 3.06 -22.76 -3.66
CA VAL A 48 4.09 -22.76 -2.60
C VAL A 48 5.48 -22.97 -3.17
N ARG A 49 5.62 -23.77 -4.23
CA ARG A 49 6.91 -23.97 -4.91
C ARG A 49 7.46 -22.66 -5.46
N ALA A 50 6.64 -21.87 -6.18
CA ALA A 50 7.08 -20.61 -6.74
C ALA A 50 7.44 -19.58 -5.65
N VAL A 51 6.68 -19.55 -4.54
CA VAL A 51 6.99 -18.72 -3.37
C VAL A 51 8.36 -19.07 -2.78
N LEU A 52 8.65 -20.36 -2.62
CA LEU A 52 9.94 -20.84 -2.10
C LEU A 52 11.11 -20.60 -3.05
N GLU A 53 10.87 -20.67 -4.37
CA GLU A 53 11.88 -20.32 -5.39
C GLU A 53 12.22 -18.83 -5.33
N TYR A 54 11.25 -17.95 -5.03
CA TYR A 54 11.46 -16.52 -4.85
C TYR A 54 12.15 -16.18 -3.52
N SER A 55 11.63 -16.69 -2.38
CA SER A 55 12.12 -16.38 -1.04
C SER A 55 13.41 -17.10 -0.63
N GLY A 56 13.79 -18.16 -1.38
CA GLY A 56 14.90 -19.03 -0.99
C GLY A 56 14.61 -19.94 0.21
N GLY A 57 13.35 -20.06 0.60
CA GLY A 57 12.89 -20.83 1.75
C GLY A 57 12.80 -22.35 1.48
N HIS A 58 12.41 -23.09 2.50
CA HIS A 58 12.24 -24.54 2.44
C HIS A 58 10.80 -24.96 2.76
N ARG A 59 10.30 -25.97 2.04
CA ARG A 59 8.90 -26.42 2.16
C ARG A 59 8.47 -26.76 3.58
N LYS A 60 9.33 -27.38 4.40
CA LYS A 60 9.01 -27.70 5.78
C LYS A 60 8.78 -26.40 6.58
N GLN A 61 9.69 -25.45 6.45
CA GLN A 61 9.63 -24.18 7.16
C GLN A 61 8.38 -23.37 6.77
N PHE A 62 8.02 -23.35 5.48
CA PHE A 62 6.78 -22.72 5.03
C PHE A 62 5.54 -23.28 5.75
N TYR A 63 5.44 -24.62 5.88
CA TYR A 63 4.31 -25.24 6.58
C TYR A 63 4.43 -25.20 8.11
N ASP A 64 5.58 -24.82 8.66
CA ASP A 64 5.71 -24.45 10.07
C ASP A 64 5.14 -23.04 10.34
N HIS A 65 5.13 -22.14 9.30
CA HIS A 65 4.63 -20.76 9.37
C HIS A 65 3.17 -20.63 8.92
N PHE A 66 2.75 -21.37 7.89
CA PHE A 66 1.46 -21.19 7.22
C PHE A 66 0.79 -22.54 6.94
N GLU A 67 -0.54 -22.59 7.09
CA GLU A 67 -1.32 -23.80 6.82
C GLU A 67 -1.42 -24.10 5.31
N SER A 68 -1.47 -23.07 4.49
CA SER A 68 -1.61 -23.15 3.03
C SER A 68 -1.07 -21.91 2.33
N LEU A 69 -1.09 -21.91 0.98
CA LEU A 69 -0.78 -20.74 0.17
C LEU A 69 -1.78 -19.60 0.44
N GLU A 70 -3.05 -19.93 0.55
CA GLU A 70 -4.14 -19.00 0.82
C GLU A 70 -3.97 -18.35 2.20
N ASP A 71 -3.57 -19.12 3.21
CA ASP A 71 -3.29 -18.60 4.55
C ASP A 71 -2.08 -17.67 4.54
N CYS A 72 -0.99 -18.04 3.85
CA CYS A 72 0.17 -17.17 3.64
C CYS A 72 -0.23 -15.87 2.95
N PHE A 73 -1.01 -15.95 1.85
CA PHE A 73 -1.47 -14.77 1.12
C PHE A 73 -2.33 -13.87 2.02
N ARG A 74 -3.30 -14.40 2.74
CA ARG A 74 -4.16 -13.65 3.64
C ARG A 74 -3.36 -12.88 4.71
N GLN A 75 -2.39 -13.55 5.36
CA GLN A 75 -1.55 -12.92 6.37
C GLN A 75 -0.62 -11.87 5.77
N ALA A 76 -0.04 -12.15 4.59
CA ALA A 76 0.78 -11.21 3.84
C ALA A 76 -0.04 -9.99 3.40
N TYR A 77 -1.24 -10.22 2.89
CA TYR A 77 -2.15 -9.16 2.46
C TYR A 77 -2.46 -8.19 3.61
N ALA A 78 -2.93 -8.71 4.75
CA ALA A 78 -3.26 -7.90 5.92
C ALA A 78 -2.06 -7.04 6.39
N ALA A 79 -0.87 -7.64 6.47
CA ALA A 79 0.33 -6.91 6.88
C ALA A 79 0.76 -5.83 5.89
N TRP A 80 0.66 -6.10 4.58
CA TRP A 80 1.08 -5.14 3.55
C TRP A 80 0.08 -4.01 3.32
N ILE A 81 -1.22 -4.29 3.38
CA ILE A 81 -2.23 -3.23 3.24
C ILE A 81 -2.22 -2.29 4.45
N GLU A 82 -1.99 -2.81 5.66
CA GLU A 82 -1.79 -2.00 6.86
C GLU A 82 -0.54 -1.12 6.73
N ARG A 83 0.60 -1.69 6.31
CA ARG A 83 1.84 -0.96 6.10
C ARG A 83 1.69 0.13 5.05
N LEU A 84 1.06 -0.18 3.91
CA LEU A 84 0.77 0.82 2.88
C LEU A 84 -0.09 1.95 3.46
N GLY A 85 -1.13 1.63 4.24
CA GLY A 85 -1.97 2.63 4.91
C GLY A 85 -1.18 3.54 5.84
N VAL A 86 -0.24 2.99 6.62
CA VAL A 86 0.67 3.78 7.49
C VAL A 86 1.58 4.66 6.64
N ASP A 87 2.23 4.13 5.60
CA ASP A 87 3.12 4.87 4.71
C ASP A 87 2.39 6.06 4.04
N LEU A 88 1.14 5.84 3.59
CA LEU A 88 0.29 6.91 3.04
C LEU A 88 -0.03 7.98 4.07
N LEU A 89 -0.42 7.58 5.29
CA LEU A 89 -0.72 8.51 6.38
C LEU A 89 0.50 9.33 6.77
N GLU A 90 1.66 8.72 6.95
CA GLU A 90 2.91 9.41 7.30
C GLU A 90 3.27 10.47 6.25
N ALA A 91 3.09 10.18 4.96
CA ALA A 91 3.32 11.14 3.89
C ALA A 91 2.42 12.40 4.04
N THR A 92 1.22 12.24 4.59
CA THR A 92 0.29 13.37 4.79
C THR A 92 0.65 14.26 5.96
N LEU A 93 1.34 13.75 7.00
CA LEU A 93 1.60 14.47 8.26
C LEU A 93 2.53 15.67 8.12
N THR A 94 3.39 15.68 7.13
CA THR A 94 4.35 16.77 6.88
C THR A 94 3.85 17.82 5.89
N ALA A 95 2.66 17.63 5.35
CA ALA A 95 2.09 18.49 4.32
C ALA A 95 1.40 19.73 4.92
N GLY A 96 1.47 20.85 4.21
CA GLY A 96 0.91 22.14 4.62
C GLY A 96 -0.53 22.34 4.17
N GLY A 97 -1.49 21.62 4.78
CA GLY A 97 -2.91 21.74 4.47
C GLY A 97 -3.48 20.53 3.71
N TRP A 98 -4.82 20.47 3.63
CA TRP A 98 -5.53 19.29 3.14
C TRP A 98 -5.17 18.89 1.69
N GLN A 99 -5.15 19.83 0.75
CA GLN A 99 -4.79 19.55 -0.66
C GLN A 99 -3.37 19.01 -0.78
N ALA A 100 -2.40 19.60 -0.04
CA ALA A 100 -1.02 19.14 -0.02
C ALA A 100 -0.90 17.74 0.61
N SER A 101 -1.71 17.43 1.62
CA SER A 101 -1.80 16.10 2.24
C SER A 101 -2.31 15.06 1.26
N VAL A 102 -3.39 15.36 0.54
CA VAL A 102 -3.93 14.46 -0.50
C VAL A 102 -2.89 14.21 -1.58
N ARG A 103 -2.22 15.25 -2.08
CA ARG A 103 -1.15 15.10 -3.08
C ARG A 103 -0.02 14.22 -2.56
N ALA A 104 0.44 14.43 -1.33
CA ALA A 104 1.52 13.62 -0.74
C ALA A 104 1.12 12.14 -0.62
N GLY A 105 -0.11 11.84 -0.23
CA GLY A 105 -0.65 10.48 -0.21
C GLY A 105 -0.70 9.84 -1.59
N LEU A 106 -1.18 10.57 -2.63
CA LEU A 106 -1.21 10.08 -4.01
C LEU A 106 0.20 9.83 -4.56
N VAL A 107 1.14 10.76 -4.31
CA VAL A 107 2.56 10.60 -4.72
C VAL A 107 3.14 9.33 -4.09
N ARG A 108 2.95 9.12 -2.79
CA ARG A 108 3.44 7.93 -2.09
C ARG A 108 2.83 6.64 -2.63
N LEU A 109 1.53 6.65 -2.95
CA LEU A 109 0.86 5.52 -3.61
C LEU A 109 1.47 5.23 -5.00
N PHE A 110 1.73 6.26 -5.79
CA PHE A 110 2.30 6.12 -7.14
C PHE A 110 3.73 5.61 -7.12
N GLU A 111 4.54 6.06 -6.16
CA GLU A 111 5.87 5.50 -5.89
C GLU A 111 5.77 4.01 -5.60
N PHE A 112 4.90 3.61 -4.65
CA PHE A 112 4.69 2.20 -4.32
C PHE A 112 4.28 1.36 -5.54
N VAL A 113 3.32 1.82 -6.34
CA VAL A 113 2.86 1.13 -7.55
C VAL A 113 3.98 1.01 -8.59
N SER A 114 4.80 2.04 -8.74
CA SER A 114 5.91 2.07 -9.71
C SER A 114 7.09 1.21 -9.28
N GLU A 115 7.42 1.23 -7.98
CA GLU A 115 8.58 0.50 -7.43
C GLU A 115 8.29 -0.99 -7.21
N ARG A 116 7.04 -1.34 -6.90
CA ARG A 116 6.62 -2.70 -6.52
C ARG A 116 5.40 -3.18 -7.29
N PRO A 117 5.44 -3.20 -8.64
CA PRO A 117 4.26 -3.46 -9.48
C PRO A 117 3.63 -4.84 -9.24
N ALA A 118 4.41 -5.87 -9.00
CA ALA A 118 3.89 -7.20 -8.71
C ALA A 118 3.12 -7.23 -7.36
N ILE A 119 3.68 -6.63 -6.31
CA ILE A 119 3.01 -6.56 -5.01
C ILE A 119 1.76 -5.68 -5.12
N ALA A 120 1.84 -4.53 -5.78
CA ALA A 120 0.69 -3.67 -6.02
C ALA A 120 -0.41 -4.42 -6.77
N ARG A 121 -0.07 -5.22 -7.80
CA ARG A 121 -1.04 -6.05 -8.51
C ARG A 121 -1.72 -7.05 -7.58
N SER A 122 -1.00 -7.66 -6.65
CA SER A 122 -1.59 -8.55 -5.64
C SER A 122 -2.56 -7.81 -4.72
N LEU A 123 -2.23 -6.58 -4.30
CA LEU A 123 -3.05 -5.81 -3.36
C LEU A 123 -4.31 -5.21 -4.01
N PHE A 124 -4.26 -4.81 -5.28
CA PHE A 124 -5.37 -4.10 -5.94
C PHE A 124 -6.17 -4.95 -6.92
N ILE A 125 -5.55 -5.93 -7.58
CA ILE A 125 -6.22 -6.76 -8.60
C ILE A 125 -6.50 -8.17 -8.09
N GLU A 126 -5.46 -8.88 -7.64
CA GLU A 126 -5.58 -10.31 -7.34
C GLU A 126 -6.36 -10.59 -6.06
N VAL A 127 -6.48 -9.62 -5.15
CA VAL A 127 -7.33 -9.70 -3.96
C VAL A 127 -8.80 -9.97 -4.31
N GLN A 128 -9.28 -9.42 -5.43
CA GLN A 128 -10.65 -9.65 -5.92
C GLN A 128 -10.86 -11.13 -6.34
N VAL A 129 -9.80 -11.79 -6.82
CA VAL A 129 -9.83 -13.22 -7.19
C VAL A 129 -9.66 -14.11 -5.96
N ALA A 130 -8.82 -13.69 -5.01
CA ALA A 130 -8.62 -14.39 -3.74
C ALA A 130 -9.88 -14.40 -2.88
N GLY A 131 -10.60 -13.28 -2.81
CA GLY A 131 -11.85 -13.16 -2.03
C GLY A 131 -11.65 -13.35 -0.53
N GLY A 132 -12.74 -13.72 0.16
CA GLY A 132 -12.71 -14.07 1.59
C GLY A 132 -12.19 -12.95 2.48
N ASP A 133 -11.38 -13.32 3.48
CA ASP A 133 -10.86 -12.39 4.50
C ASP A 133 -9.93 -11.32 3.89
N ALA A 134 -9.15 -11.66 2.85
CA ALA A 134 -8.28 -10.69 2.20
C ALA A 134 -9.08 -9.56 1.52
N LEU A 135 -10.20 -9.90 0.90
CA LEU A 135 -11.11 -8.90 0.32
C LEU A 135 -11.78 -8.04 1.41
N ALA A 136 -12.16 -8.65 2.53
CA ALA A 136 -12.72 -7.90 3.66
C ALA A 136 -11.70 -6.88 4.26
N GLU A 137 -10.43 -7.26 4.33
CA GLU A 137 -9.35 -6.34 4.74
C GLU A 137 -9.15 -5.19 3.72
N HIS A 138 -9.27 -5.51 2.43
CA HIS A 138 -9.24 -4.49 1.37
C HIS A 138 -10.38 -3.49 1.53
N ASP A 139 -11.61 -3.96 1.65
CA ASP A 139 -12.80 -3.11 1.81
C ASP A 139 -12.65 -2.22 3.07
N ALA A 140 -12.17 -2.77 4.18
CA ALA A 140 -11.91 -2.01 5.39
C ALA A 140 -10.80 -0.95 5.21
N ALA A 141 -9.79 -1.21 4.39
CA ALA A 141 -8.75 -0.20 4.06
C ALA A 141 -9.33 0.93 3.20
N VAL A 142 -10.15 0.61 2.21
CA VAL A 142 -10.89 1.59 1.38
C VAL A 142 -11.77 2.49 2.26
N ASP A 143 -12.53 1.91 3.18
CA ASP A 143 -13.41 2.65 4.10
C ASP A 143 -12.59 3.59 5.01
N ARG A 144 -11.44 3.15 5.51
CA ARG A 144 -10.55 4.00 6.33
C ARG A 144 -10.00 5.19 5.53
N LEU A 145 -9.57 4.97 4.29
CA LEU A 145 -9.07 6.06 3.42
C LEU A 145 -10.19 7.03 3.05
N ALA A 146 -11.38 6.53 2.73
CA ALA A 146 -12.55 7.34 2.46
C ALA A 146 -12.91 8.23 3.67
N GLY A 147 -12.93 7.65 4.87
CA GLY A 147 -13.16 8.39 6.11
C GLY A 147 -12.09 9.45 6.39
N ALA A 148 -10.82 9.17 6.08
CA ALA A 148 -9.74 10.15 6.21
C ALA A 148 -9.92 11.34 5.24
N LEU A 149 -10.32 11.10 3.99
CA LEU A 149 -10.65 12.17 3.05
C LEU A 149 -11.86 12.98 3.51
N ASP A 150 -12.90 12.31 3.99
CA ASP A 150 -14.13 12.94 4.47
C ASP A 150 -13.93 13.75 5.75
N SER A 151 -12.80 13.66 6.44
CA SER A 151 -12.51 14.45 7.64
C SER A 151 -12.56 15.96 7.39
N VAL A 152 -12.23 16.42 6.18
CA VAL A 152 -12.28 17.83 5.78
C VAL A 152 -13.71 18.40 5.80
N ARG A 153 -14.73 17.54 5.70
CA ARG A 153 -16.15 17.96 5.73
C ARG A 153 -16.51 18.72 7.01
N ALA A 154 -15.81 18.42 8.11
CA ALA A 154 -16.04 19.14 9.38
C ALA A 154 -15.62 20.62 9.32
N GLU A 155 -14.82 21.01 8.32
CA GLU A 155 -14.33 22.37 8.10
C GLU A 155 -15.14 23.12 7.02
N ILE A 156 -16.07 22.42 6.34
CA ILE A 156 -16.92 22.96 5.26
C ILE A 156 -18.30 23.32 5.85
N ASP A 157 -18.86 24.45 5.43
CA ASP A 157 -20.23 24.83 5.83
C ASP A 157 -21.24 23.75 5.45
N ALA A 158 -22.20 23.48 6.31
CA ALA A 158 -23.14 22.36 6.14
C ALA A 158 -23.94 22.43 4.83
N ASP A 159 -24.21 23.65 4.33
CA ASP A 159 -24.94 23.87 3.07
C ASP A 159 -24.07 23.59 1.82
N ASP A 160 -22.75 23.63 1.95
CA ASP A 160 -21.77 23.38 0.88
C ASP A 160 -21.09 22.01 1.02
N ALA A 161 -21.36 21.27 2.11
CA ALA A 161 -20.71 19.97 2.35
C ALA A 161 -21.07 18.95 1.26
N PRO A 162 -20.06 18.22 0.73
CA PRO A 162 -20.31 17.21 -0.30
C PRO A 162 -21.14 16.04 0.27
N PRO A 163 -21.76 15.20 -0.60
CA PRO A 163 -22.46 13.98 -0.18
C PRO A 163 -21.59 13.06 0.69
N GLU A 164 -22.22 12.29 1.59
CA GLU A 164 -21.50 11.38 2.53
C GLU A 164 -20.64 10.31 1.85
N ALA A 165 -21.02 9.89 0.63
CA ALA A 165 -20.26 8.89 -0.11
C ALA A 165 -19.10 9.45 -0.94
N THR A 166 -18.78 10.75 -0.83
CA THR A 166 -17.77 11.40 -1.68
C THR A 166 -16.40 10.76 -1.50
N GLY A 167 -15.95 10.51 -0.27
CA GLY A 167 -14.67 9.86 -0.01
C GLY A 167 -14.58 8.48 -0.64
N LEU A 168 -15.64 7.69 -0.56
CA LEU A 168 -15.68 6.36 -1.17
C LEU A 168 -15.57 6.43 -2.71
N PHE A 169 -16.28 7.36 -3.35
CA PHE A 169 -16.17 7.56 -4.81
C PHE A 169 -14.78 8.03 -5.23
N VAL A 170 -14.17 8.91 -4.45
CA VAL A 170 -12.81 9.40 -4.70
C VAL A 170 -11.80 8.27 -4.60
N VAL A 171 -11.82 7.50 -3.51
CA VAL A 171 -10.90 6.35 -3.31
C VAL A 171 -11.10 5.32 -4.42
N GLY A 172 -12.36 4.98 -4.76
CA GLY A 172 -12.67 4.06 -5.85
C GLY A 172 -12.17 4.56 -7.22
N GLY A 173 -12.25 5.87 -7.48
CA GLY A 173 -11.67 6.48 -8.70
C GLY A 173 -10.14 6.38 -8.74
N VAL A 174 -9.45 6.61 -7.64
CA VAL A 174 -7.99 6.42 -7.52
C VAL A 174 -7.63 4.96 -7.74
N GLU A 175 -8.34 4.04 -7.10
CA GLU A 175 -8.11 2.59 -7.25
C GLU A 175 -8.32 2.14 -8.70
N ALA A 176 -9.35 2.63 -9.39
CA ALA A 176 -9.58 2.33 -10.79
C ALA A 176 -8.40 2.74 -11.68
N CYS A 177 -7.79 3.92 -11.44
CA CYS A 177 -6.58 4.36 -12.14
C CYS A 177 -5.38 3.45 -11.85
N VAL A 178 -5.20 3.02 -10.59
CA VAL A 178 -4.15 2.07 -10.19
C VAL A 178 -4.35 0.73 -10.91
N CYS A 179 -5.56 0.18 -10.88
CA CYS A 179 -5.89 -1.08 -11.55
C CYS A 179 -5.65 -1.02 -13.06
N ASP A 180 -6.00 0.10 -13.73
CA ASP A 180 -5.80 0.27 -15.17
C ASP A 180 -4.31 0.18 -15.56
N VAL A 181 -3.44 0.93 -14.90
CA VAL A 181 -2.00 0.91 -15.20
C VAL A 181 -1.33 -0.41 -14.84
N LEU A 182 -1.77 -1.07 -13.76
CA LEU A 182 -1.29 -2.39 -13.37
C LEU A 182 -1.73 -3.48 -14.36
N ALA A 183 -2.98 -3.42 -14.84
CA ALA A 183 -3.49 -4.35 -15.83
C ALA A 183 -2.78 -4.19 -17.19
N ALA A 184 -2.44 -2.95 -17.56
CA ALA A 184 -1.69 -2.65 -18.78
C ALA A 184 -0.19 -3.00 -18.68
N GLY A 185 0.36 -3.17 -17.48
CA GLY A 185 1.81 -3.31 -17.25
C GLY A 185 2.59 -2.01 -17.46
N GLU A 186 1.93 -0.85 -17.40
CA GLU A 186 2.49 0.46 -17.72
C GLU A 186 2.44 1.40 -16.50
N THR A 187 3.00 0.93 -15.36
CA THR A 187 2.87 1.63 -14.07
C THR A 187 3.40 3.06 -14.05
N SER A 188 4.39 3.39 -14.90
CA SER A 188 4.89 4.76 -15.02
C SER A 188 3.84 5.76 -15.54
N ARG A 189 2.79 5.29 -16.23
CA ARG A 189 1.69 6.14 -16.71
C ARG A 189 0.82 6.71 -15.59
N ILE A 190 0.85 6.11 -14.39
CA ILE A 190 0.04 6.57 -13.26
C ILE A 190 0.35 8.03 -12.89
N TRP A 191 1.60 8.47 -13.09
CA TRP A 191 2.02 9.85 -12.83
C TRP A 191 1.28 10.88 -13.68
N ASN A 192 0.85 10.50 -14.88
CA ASN A 192 0.08 11.39 -15.75
C ASN A 192 -1.34 11.65 -15.21
N ALA A 193 -1.86 10.78 -14.34
CA ALA A 193 -3.17 10.95 -13.72
C ALA A 193 -3.16 11.89 -12.51
N LEU A 194 -1.98 12.28 -11.98
CA LEU A 194 -1.90 13.09 -10.76
C LEU A 194 -2.67 14.42 -10.88
N PRO A 195 -2.52 15.24 -11.95
CA PRO A 195 -3.26 16.50 -12.05
C PRO A 195 -4.78 16.29 -12.11
N GLU A 196 -5.24 15.32 -12.90
CA GLU A 196 -6.68 15.02 -13.05
C GLU A 196 -7.28 14.49 -11.74
N LEU A 197 -6.56 13.64 -11.01
CA LEU A 197 -7.00 13.15 -9.71
C LEU A 197 -7.04 14.27 -8.68
N MET A 198 -6.04 15.15 -8.64
CA MET A 198 -6.04 16.31 -7.75
C MET A 198 -7.20 17.27 -8.07
N HIS A 199 -7.47 17.50 -9.36
CA HIS A 199 -8.65 18.28 -9.79
C HIS A 199 -9.96 17.64 -9.31
N MET A 200 -10.12 16.34 -9.53
CA MET A 200 -11.31 15.60 -9.14
C MET A 200 -11.51 15.65 -7.62
N VAL A 201 -10.45 15.38 -6.85
CA VAL A 201 -10.52 15.35 -5.38
C VAL A 201 -10.84 16.74 -4.83
N ALA A 202 -10.07 17.75 -5.19
CA ALA A 202 -10.30 19.12 -4.72
C ALA A 202 -11.67 19.66 -5.14
N GLY A 203 -12.09 19.39 -6.38
CA GLY A 203 -13.39 19.80 -6.90
C GLY A 203 -14.57 19.15 -6.18
N SER A 204 -14.40 17.90 -5.73
CA SER A 204 -15.45 17.17 -5.01
C SER A 204 -15.71 17.72 -3.60
N TYR A 205 -14.71 18.36 -2.96
CA TYR A 205 -14.80 18.87 -1.59
C TYR A 205 -14.83 20.39 -1.50
N LEU A 206 -14.05 21.08 -2.34
CA LEU A 206 -13.77 22.51 -2.20
C LEU A 206 -14.29 23.34 -3.37
N GLY A 207 -14.88 22.71 -4.37
CA GLY A 207 -15.46 23.37 -5.52
C GLY A 207 -14.47 23.67 -6.65
N LYS A 208 -14.98 24.37 -7.69
CA LYS A 208 -14.32 24.51 -8.97
C LYS A 208 -12.98 25.26 -8.93
N GLU A 209 -12.90 26.34 -8.17
CA GLU A 209 -11.69 27.19 -8.08
C GLU A 209 -10.54 26.39 -7.46
N ALA A 210 -10.81 25.67 -6.36
CA ALA A 210 -9.84 24.79 -5.71
C ALA A 210 -9.42 23.60 -6.61
N ALA A 211 -10.32 23.12 -7.48
CA ALA A 211 -10.00 22.08 -8.45
C ALA A 211 -8.99 22.57 -9.49
N GLU A 212 -9.19 23.78 -10.03
CA GLU A 212 -8.29 24.38 -11.02
C GLU A 212 -6.89 24.64 -10.40
N GLU A 213 -6.84 25.21 -9.19
CA GLU A 213 -5.60 25.42 -8.44
C GLU A 213 -4.85 24.10 -8.17
N ALA A 214 -5.56 23.08 -7.68
CA ALA A 214 -4.97 21.77 -7.39
C ALA A 214 -4.41 21.08 -8.64
N PHE A 215 -5.05 21.26 -9.79
CA PHE A 215 -4.56 20.75 -11.06
C PHE A 215 -3.26 21.44 -11.49
N GLU A 216 -3.22 22.78 -11.46
CA GLU A 216 -2.03 23.55 -11.82
C GLU A 216 -0.85 23.24 -10.90
N ASP A 217 -1.10 23.16 -9.60
CA ASP A 217 -0.10 22.79 -8.60
C ASP A 217 0.49 21.40 -8.83
N ALA A 218 -0.35 20.43 -9.20
CA ALA A 218 0.09 19.06 -9.49
C ALA A 218 0.90 19.00 -10.79
N GLN A 219 0.53 19.78 -11.82
CA GLN A 219 1.33 19.89 -13.04
C GLN A 219 2.72 20.49 -12.76
N ALA A 220 2.76 21.60 -12.01
CA ALA A 220 4.02 22.25 -11.63
C ALA A 220 4.91 21.34 -10.76
N PHE A 221 4.31 20.49 -9.91
CA PHE A 221 5.04 19.46 -9.16
C PHE A 221 5.72 18.47 -10.09
N LEU A 222 5.01 17.89 -11.06
CA LEU A 222 5.56 16.92 -12.02
C LEU A 222 6.65 17.53 -12.94
N GLU A 223 6.53 18.79 -13.29
CA GLU A 223 7.53 19.49 -14.09
C GLU A 223 8.85 19.68 -13.31
N ARG A 224 8.78 20.02 -12.02
CA ARG A 224 9.94 20.14 -11.13
C ARG A 224 10.65 18.80 -10.94
N ASP A 225 9.90 17.75 -10.64
CA ASP A 225 10.43 16.41 -10.44
C ASP A 225 11.16 15.90 -11.69
N ARG A 226 10.58 16.09 -12.88
CA ARG A 226 11.23 15.75 -14.16
C ARG A 226 12.51 16.56 -14.41
N ALA A 227 12.55 17.82 -14.01
CA ALA A 227 13.72 18.67 -14.18
C ALA A 227 14.88 18.24 -13.27
N GLU A 228 14.60 17.83 -12.04
CA GLU A 228 15.58 17.32 -11.08
C GLU A 228 16.19 16.01 -11.56
N LEU A 229 15.39 15.05 -12.02
CA LEU A 229 15.83 13.77 -12.58
C LEU A 229 16.63 13.95 -13.88
N GLY A 230 16.28 14.93 -14.72
CA GLY A 230 16.99 15.24 -15.96
C GLY A 230 18.32 15.99 -15.76
N GLY A 231 18.53 16.61 -14.59
CA GLY A 231 19.75 17.34 -14.21
C GLY A 231 20.88 16.44 -13.70
N GLU A 232 20.58 15.27 -13.14
CA GLU A 232 21.58 14.32 -12.63
C GLU A 232 22.24 13.45 -13.72
N SER A 233 21.75 13.51 -14.95
CA SER A 233 22.26 12.70 -16.08
C SER A 233 23.24 13.46 -17.01
N ARG A 234 23.87 14.55 -16.52
CA ARG A 234 24.89 15.29 -17.27
C ARG A 234 26.23 15.31 -16.48
#